data_cc1ecc8237cfc57e3b6ea618140f5fb0
#
_entry.id   cc1ecc8237cfc57e3b6ea618140f5fb0
#
_cell.length_a   1.000
_cell.length_b   1.000
_cell.length_c   1.000
_cell.angle_alpha   90.00
_cell.angle_beta   90.00
_cell.angle_gamma   90.00
#
_symmetry.space_group_name_H-M   'P 1'
#
loop_
_entity.id
_entity.type
_entity.pdbx_description
1 polymer ?
#
loop_
_entity_poly.entity_id
_entity_poly.type
_entity_poly.pdbx_seq_one_letter_code
_entity_poly.pdbx_strand_id
1 'polypeptide(L)'
;QDMGEEFKKSHQVVKKDSSLKIIKRIFMLALPVSASSVMLPVVANLDLMIVPARLEVAGYTVAQATELFGYLTGMAVPLINLATILTASLAVSIVPAISEAQTLGDRLKVFQQTNMAMRITMLISLPAFAIVFVLDSPISTMIYNATAAGPTIRVLSTSIVLLGIHQ
;
A
#
# COMPACT_ATOMS: atom_id res chain seq x y z
N GLN A 1 31.41 -15.95 -44.14
CA GLN A 1 31.97 -14.57 -43.97
C GLN A 1 31.00 -13.61 -43.30
N ASP A 2 29.72 -13.99 -43.13
CA ASP A 2 28.63 -13.13 -42.64
C ASP A 2 28.37 -13.18 -41.12
N MET A 3 28.77 -14.28 -40.47
CA MET A 3 28.60 -14.40 -39.01
C MET A 3 29.51 -13.52 -38.16
N GLY A 4 30.62 -13.05 -38.70
CA GLY A 4 31.57 -12.18 -38.01
C GLY A 4 31.17 -10.73 -37.94
N GLU A 5 30.34 -10.27 -38.89
CA GLU A 5 29.79 -8.90 -38.89
C GLU A 5 28.55 -8.75 -38.02
N GLU A 6 27.72 -9.77 -37.92
CA GLU A 6 26.60 -9.80 -36.99
C GLU A 6 27.05 -9.81 -35.53
N PHE A 7 28.11 -10.53 -35.20
CA PHE A 7 28.69 -10.53 -33.84
C PHE A 7 29.32 -9.17 -33.47
N LYS A 8 29.89 -8.46 -34.45
CA LYS A 8 30.38 -7.07 -34.23
C LYS A 8 29.27 -6.04 -34.11
N LYS A 9 28.12 -6.25 -34.74
CA LYS A 9 26.95 -5.37 -34.60
C LYS A 9 26.22 -5.56 -33.25
N SER A 10 26.25 -6.76 -32.68
CA SER A 10 25.67 -6.99 -31.37
C SER A 10 26.52 -6.42 -30.21
N HIS A 11 27.79 -6.15 -30.47
CA HIS A 11 28.68 -5.41 -29.57
C HIS A 11 28.71 -3.90 -29.85
N GLN A 12 27.69 -3.36 -30.55
CA GLN A 12 27.54 -1.92 -30.64
C GLN A 12 27.31 -1.34 -29.25
N VAL A 13 28.47 -0.97 -28.69
CA VAL A 13 28.63 0.21 -27.86
C VAL A 13 27.46 0.43 -26.90
N VAL A 14 27.49 -0.29 -25.82
CA VAL A 14 27.00 0.28 -24.55
C VAL A 14 27.84 1.54 -24.36
N LYS A 15 27.31 2.66 -24.86
CA LYS A 15 27.88 3.99 -24.66
C LYS A 15 28.06 4.11 -23.16
N LYS A 16 29.28 4.05 -22.68
CA LYS A 16 29.63 4.10 -21.26
C LYS A 16 29.19 5.49 -20.80
N ASP A 17 27.92 5.59 -20.38
CA ASP A 17 27.41 6.84 -19.82
C ASP A 17 28.34 7.22 -18.67
N SER A 18 28.83 8.44 -18.70
CA SER A 18 29.70 8.96 -17.64
C SER A 18 29.03 8.67 -16.29
N SER A 19 29.77 8.09 -15.35
CA SER A 19 29.28 7.75 -14.02
C SER A 19 28.48 8.89 -13.36
N LEU A 20 28.86 10.13 -13.64
CA LEU A 20 28.16 11.33 -13.22
C LEU A 20 26.75 11.47 -13.84
N LYS A 21 26.56 11.07 -15.10
CA LYS A 21 25.22 11.10 -15.74
C LYS A 21 24.31 10.03 -15.14
N ILE A 22 24.86 8.85 -14.82
CA ILE A 22 24.12 7.76 -14.20
C ILE A 22 23.71 8.18 -12.79
N ILE A 23 24.63 8.73 -11.99
CA ILE A 23 24.35 9.23 -10.63
C ILE A 23 23.27 10.32 -10.67
N LYS A 24 23.41 11.31 -11.56
CA LYS A 24 22.42 12.38 -11.72
C LYS A 24 21.03 11.83 -12.07
N ARG A 25 20.96 10.84 -12.96
CA ARG A 25 19.69 10.21 -13.38
C ARG A 25 19.06 9.43 -12.23
N ILE A 26 19.85 8.65 -11.49
CA ILE A 26 19.39 7.93 -10.29
C ILE A 26 18.87 8.92 -9.25
N PHE A 27 19.63 9.99 -8.97
CA PHE A 27 19.23 11.00 -8.00
C PHE A 27 17.95 11.72 -8.41
N MET A 28 17.80 12.06 -9.68
CA MET A 28 16.62 12.74 -10.20
C MET A 28 15.36 11.85 -10.18
N LEU A 29 15.52 10.52 -10.30
CA LEU A 29 14.43 9.55 -10.15
C LEU A 29 14.14 9.23 -8.67
N ALA A 30 15.18 9.17 -7.84
CA ALA A 30 15.04 8.87 -6.42
C ALA A 30 14.39 10.02 -5.63
N LEU A 31 14.66 11.27 -6.01
CA LEU A 31 14.19 12.45 -5.29
C LEU A 31 12.65 12.54 -5.17
N PRO A 32 11.84 12.39 -6.23
CA PRO A 32 10.38 12.40 -6.10
C PRO A 32 9.85 11.19 -5.32
N VAL A 33 10.47 10.02 -5.48
CA VAL A 33 10.07 8.80 -4.73
C VAL A 33 10.38 8.98 -3.25
N SER A 34 11.55 9.51 -2.90
CA SER A 34 11.92 9.80 -1.51
C SER A 34 11.03 10.87 -0.90
N ALA A 35 10.70 11.92 -1.65
CA ALA A 35 9.77 12.96 -1.19
C ALA A 35 8.39 12.38 -0.86
N SER A 36 7.85 11.51 -1.72
CA SER A 36 6.58 10.82 -1.46
C SER A 36 6.65 9.92 -0.22
N SER A 37 7.77 9.21 -0.03
CA SER A 37 7.95 8.31 1.11
C SER A 37 8.04 9.05 2.46
N VAL A 38 8.52 10.30 2.46
CA VAL A 38 8.57 11.15 3.66
C VAL A 38 7.20 11.71 4.03
N MET A 39 6.28 11.84 3.07
CA MET A 39 4.95 12.39 3.35
C MET A 39 4.15 11.55 4.35
N LEU A 40 4.18 10.23 4.25
CA LEU A 40 3.45 9.35 5.18
C LEU A 40 3.88 9.53 6.64
N PRO A 41 5.17 9.49 7.00
CA PRO A 41 5.61 9.80 8.36
C PRO A 41 5.25 11.21 8.82
N VAL A 42 5.30 12.21 7.93
CA VAL A 42 4.90 13.60 8.27
C VAL A 42 3.42 13.65 8.62
N VAL A 43 2.55 13.06 7.79
CA VAL A 43 1.11 12.99 8.07
C VAL A 43 0.85 12.26 9.38
N ALA A 44 1.49 11.12 9.64
CA ALA A 44 1.33 10.37 10.88
C ALA A 44 1.74 11.18 12.13
N ASN A 45 2.79 12.00 12.04
CA ASN A 45 3.17 12.91 13.13
C ASN A 45 2.17 14.06 13.31
N LEU A 46 1.61 14.59 12.22
CA LEU A 46 0.53 15.59 12.31
C LEU A 46 -0.71 14.99 12.95
N ASP A 47 -1.10 13.78 12.59
CA ASP A 47 -2.24 13.07 13.19
C ASP A 47 -2.04 12.87 14.70
N LEU A 48 -0.83 12.52 15.14
CA LEU A 48 -0.50 12.37 16.55
C LEU A 48 -0.73 13.67 17.36
N MET A 49 -0.55 14.82 16.74
CA MET A 49 -0.76 16.12 17.39
C MET A 49 -2.22 16.59 17.26
N ILE A 50 -2.79 16.45 16.09
CA ILE A 50 -4.10 17.04 15.75
C ILE A 50 -5.26 16.21 16.32
N VAL A 51 -5.21 14.88 16.20
CA VAL A 51 -6.35 14.02 16.55
C VAL A 51 -6.64 14.04 18.05
N PRO A 52 -5.68 13.83 18.97
CA PRO A 52 -5.94 13.95 20.40
C PRO A 52 -6.41 15.36 20.80
N ALA A 53 -5.78 16.41 20.26
CA ALA A 53 -6.21 17.80 20.55
C ALA A 53 -7.65 18.08 20.11
N ARG A 54 -8.12 17.52 19.01
CA ARG A 54 -9.51 17.64 18.57
C ARG A 54 -10.49 16.86 19.42
N LEU A 55 -10.07 15.70 19.92
CA LEU A 55 -10.87 14.92 20.87
C LEU A 55 -11.02 15.66 22.21
N GLU A 56 -9.98 16.34 22.69
CA GLU A 56 -10.07 17.17 23.89
C GLU A 56 -11.07 18.32 23.69
N VAL A 57 -11.04 19.00 22.55
CA VAL A 57 -12.03 20.04 22.21
C VAL A 57 -13.46 19.46 22.15
N ALA A 58 -13.62 18.20 21.78
CA ALA A 58 -14.91 17.50 21.76
C ALA A 58 -15.40 17.06 23.16
N GLY A 59 -14.62 17.33 24.22
CA GLY A 59 -15.00 17.09 25.61
C GLY A 59 -14.38 15.82 26.24
N TYR A 60 -13.49 15.13 25.53
CA TYR A 60 -12.73 14.01 26.11
C TYR A 60 -11.59 14.52 26.99
N THR A 61 -11.27 13.76 28.04
CA THR A 61 -10.06 14.05 28.82
C THR A 61 -8.82 13.68 28.00
N VAL A 62 -7.65 14.27 28.34
CA VAL A 62 -6.37 13.94 27.69
C VAL A 62 -6.09 12.45 27.68
N ALA A 63 -6.37 11.77 28.80
CA ALA A 63 -6.22 10.32 28.91
C ALA A 63 -7.11 9.55 27.93
N GLN A 64 -8.39 9.92 27.87
CA GLN A 64 -9.35 9.30 26.94
C GLN A 64 -9.01 9.58 25.47
N ALA A 65 -8.60 10.80 25.14
CA ALA A 65 -8.21 11.16 23.79
C ALA A 65 -6.98 10.36 23.33
N THR A 66 -6.00 10.21 24.20
CA THR A 66 -4.80 9.40 23.92
C THR A 66 -5.14 7.91 23.80
N GLU A 67 -6.02 7.39 24.64
CA GLU A 67 -6.49 6.01 24.59
C GLU A 67 -7.24 5.71 23.29
N LEU A 68 -8.19 6.57 22.89
CA LEU A 68 -8.92 6.42 21.62
C LEU A 68 -7.99 6.48 20.40
N PHE A 69 -7.01 7.37 20.43
CA PHE A 69 -5.99 7.44 19.39
C PHE A 69 -5.11 6.19 19.37
N GLY A 70 -4.80 5.62 20.55
CA GLY A 70 -4.11 4.35 20.71
C GLY A 70 -4.89 3.17 20.12
N TYR A 71 -6.20 3.12 20.29
CA TYR A 71 -7.06 2.10 19.66
C TYR A 71 -7.02 2.19 18.14
N LEU A 72 -7.00 3.39 17.60
CA LEU A 72 -6.90 3.62 16.16
C LEU A 72 -5.54 3.17 15.62
N THR A 73 -4.46 3.75 16.14
CA THR A 73 -3.12 3.60 15.55
C THR A 73 -2.41 2.31 15.98
N GLY A 74 -2.63 1.89 17.23
CA GLY A 74 -1.97 0.73 17.81
C GLY A 74 -2.72 -0.60 17.63
N MET A 75 -4.02 -0.57 17.37
CA MET A 75 -4.84 -1.78 17.27
C MET A 75 -5.55 -1.91 15.93
N ALA A 76 -6.33 -0.92 15.53
CA ALA A 76 -7.14 -1.02 14.32
C ALA A 76 -6.28 -0.95 13.04
N VAL A 77 -5.36 0.00 12.92
CA VAL A 77 -4.49 0.14 11.74
C VAL A 77 -3.62 -1.10 11.49
N PRO A 78 -2.90 -1.68 12.47
CA PRO A 78 -2.15 -2.91 12.26
C PRO A 78 -3.02 -4.09 11.81
N LEU A 79 -4.23 -4.24 12.36
CA LEU A 79 -5.15 -5.31 11.98
C LEU A 79 -5.60 -5.17 10.52
N ILE A 80 -5.89 -3.96 10.08
CA ILE A 80 -6.27 -3.69 8.69
C ILE A 80 -5.09 -3.90 7.75
N ASN A 81 -3.89 -3.50 8.15
CA ASN A 81 -2.68 -3.76 7.37
C ASN A 81 -2.45 -5.26 7.17
N LEU A 82 -2.70 -6.09 8.18
CA LEU A 82 -2.62 -7.55 8.03
C LEU A 82 -3.60 -8.06 6.97
N ALA A 83 -4.85 -7.56 6.96
CA ALA A 83 -5.83 -7.96 5.97
C ALA A 83 -5.44 -7.52 4.54
N THR A 84 -4.77 -6.37 4.41
CA THR A 84 -4.38 -5.82 3.10
C THR A 84 -3.05 -6.35 2.55
N ILE A 85 -2.22 -7.04 3.35
CA ILE A 85 -0.96 -7.65 2.88
C ILE A 85 -1.20 -8.62 1.71
N LEU A 86 -2.28 -9.40 1.75
CA LEU A 86 -2.59 -10.36 0.69
C LEU A 86 -2.90 -9.67 -0.63
N THR A 87 -3.67 -8.58 -0.59
CA THR A 87 -4.01 -7.81 -1.80
C THR A 87 -2.80 -7.03 -2.33
N ALA A 88 -1.97 -6.49 -1.45
CA ALA A 88 -0.72 -5.83 -1.82
C ALA A 88 0.27 -6.78 -2.51
N SER A 89 0.44 -7.99 -2.00
CA SER A 89 1.31 -8.99 -2.64
C SER A 89 0.82 -9.41 -4.01
N LEU A 90 -0.50 -9.51 -4.20
CA LEU A 90 -1.11 -9.75 -5.51
C LEU A 90 -0.81 -8.60 -6.48
N ALA A 91 -1.00 -7.35 -6.04
CA ALA A 91 -0.71 -6.18 -6.86
C ALA A 91 0.74 -6.18 -7.35
N VAL A 92 1.70 -6.39 -6.45
CA VAL A 92 3.14 -6.47 -6.81
C VAL A 92 3.40 -7.60 -7.82
N SER A 93 2.73 -8.74 -7.69
CA SER A 93 2.93 -9.90 -8.57
C SER A 93 2.41 -9.69 -9.99
N ILE A 94 1.36 -8.87 -10.17
CA ILE A 94 0.72 -8.70 -11.48
C ILE A 94 1.31 -7.55 -12.29
N VAL A 95 1.99 -6.59 -11.64
CA VAL A 95 2.61 -5.41 -12.29
C VAL A 95 3.54 -5.77 -13.43
N PRO A 96 4.49 -6.75 -13.31
CA PRO A 96 5.36 -7.12 -14.41
C PRO A 96 4.60 -7.62 -15.64
N ALA A 97 3.57 -8.44 -15.42
CA ALA A 97 2.78 -9.03 -16.49
C ALA A 97 1.94 -7.98 -17.24
N ILE A 98 1.38 -6.99 -16.52
CA ILE A 98 0.69 -5.85 -17.14
C ILE A 98 1.68 -4.98 -17.92
N SER A 99 2.86 -4.71 -17.35
CA SER A 99 3.90 -3.90 -17.98
C SER A 99 4.42 -4.54 -19.27
N GLU A 100 4.61 -5.86 -19.29
CA GLU A 100 4.99 -6.60 -20.50
C GLU A 100 3.90 -6.50 -21.58
N ALA A 101 2.65 -6.76 -21.24
CA ALA A 101 1.54 -6.66 -22.16
C ALA A 101 1.40 -5.23 -22.73
N GLN A 102 1.65 -4.22 -21.92
CA GLN A 102 1.61 -2.81 -22.33
C GLN A 102 2.74 -2.47 -23.30
N THR A 103 3.96 -2.97 -23.07
CA THR A 103 5.11 -2.74 -23.97
C THR A 103 4.92 -3.42 -25.33
N LEU A 104 4.22 -4.55 -25.35
CA LEU A 104 3.84 -5.27 -26.57
C LEU A 104 2.63 -4.65 -27.30
N GLY A 105 1.98 -3.64 -26.72
CA GLY A 105 0.79 -2.99 -27.28
C GLY A 105 -0.49 -3.84 -27.19
N ASP A 106 -0.48 -4.95 -26.45
CA ASP A 106 -1.62 -5.85 -26.29
C ASP A 106 -2.60 -5.33 -25.24
N ARG A 107 -3.44 -4.39 -25.67
CA ARG A 107 -4.48 -3.77 -24.82
C ARG A 107 -5.49 -4.78 -24.27
N LEU A 108 -5.79 -5.84 -25.02
CA LEU A 108 -6.72 -6.87 -24.58
C LEU A 108 -6.15 -7.62 -23.38
N LYS A 109 -4.87 -8.01 -23.45
CA LYS A 109 -4.18 -8.72 -22.37
C LYS A 109 -4.05 -7.83 -21.14
N VAL A 110 -3.72 -6.54 -21.29
CA VAL A 110 -3.71 -5.56 -20.18
C VAL A 110 -5.07 -5.52 -19.49
N PHE A 111 -6.16 -5.38 -20.24
CA PHE A 111 -7.51 -5.32 -19.70
C PHE A 111 -7.91 -6.63 -18.98
N GLN A 112 -7.59 -7.78 -19.56
CA GLN A 112 -7.86 -9.08 -18.95
C GLN A 112 -7.11 -9.27 -17.64
N GLN A 113 -5.83 -8.93 -17.59
CA GLN A 113 -5.02 -9.04 -16.37
C GLN A 113 -5.48 -8.08 -15.28
N THR A 114 -5.81 -6.84 -15.64
CA THR A 114 -6.36 -5.86 -14.69
C THR A 114 -7.69 -6.33 -14.11
N ASN A 115 -8.61 -6.82 -14.96
CA ASN A 115 -9.89 -7.35 -14.50
C ASN A 115 -9.71 -8.59 -13.60
N MET A 116 -8.76 -9.47 -13.92
CA MET A 116 -8.45 -10.63 -13.09
C MET A 116 -7.92 -10.20 -11.72
N ALA A 117 -6.99 -9.24 -11.69
CA ALA A 117 -6.47 -8.67 -10.46
C ALA A 117 -7.60 -8.09 -9.58
N MET A 118 -8.46 -7.25 -10.17
CA MET A 118 -9.60 -6.65 -9.47
C MET A 118 -10.55 -7.70 -8.89
N ARG A 119 -10.87 -8.76 -9.65
CA ARG A 119 -11.72 -9.86 -9.16
C ARG A 119 -11.10 -10.59 -7.99
N ILE A 120 -9.81 -10.92 -8.05
CA ILE A 120 -9.12 -11.63 -6.96
C ILE A 120 -9.01 -10.72 -5.74
N THR A 121 -8.68 -9.45 -5.93
CA THR A 121 -8.65 -8.46 -4.84
C THR A 121 -9.99 -8.36 -4.12
N MET A 122 -11.10 -8.25 -4.86
CA MET A 122 -12.45 -8.22 -4.28
C MET A 122 -12.81 -9.53 -3.58
N LEU A 123 -12.42 -10.67 -4.14
CA LEU A 123 -12.67 -11.98 -3.55
C LEU A 123 -11.94 -12.15 -2.20
N ILE A 124 -10.82 -11.48 -2.01
CA ILE A 124 -10.05 -11.51 -0.76
C ILE A 124 -10.54 -10.41 0.21
N SER A 125 -10.69 -9.18 -0.28
CA SER A 125 -10.98 -8.02 0.57
C SER A 125 -12.40 -8.01 1.13
N LEU A 126 -13.41 -8.50 0.39
CA LEU A 126 -14.79 -8.53 0.88
C LEU A 126 -14.98 -9.51 2.06
N PRO A 127 -14.51 -10.77 1.99
CA PRO A 127 -14.57 -11.65 3.16
C PRO A 127 -13.74 -11.12 4.34
N ALA A 128 -12.55 -10.58 4.09
CA ALA A 128 -11.71 -10.00 5.13
C ALA A 128 -12.42 -8.84 5.84
N PHE A 129 -13.01 -7.93 5.06
CA PHE A 129 -13.88 -6.86 5.60
C PHE A 129 -15.02 -7.44 6.44
N ALA A 130 -15.79 -8.41 5.91
CA ALA A 130 -16.93 -8.97 6.59
C ALA A 130 -16.54 -9.63 7.92
N ILE A 131 -15.43 -10.37 7.96
CA ILE A 131 -14.91 -11.00 9.17
C ILE A 131 -14.54 -9.93 10.20
N VAL A 132 -13.75 -8.93 9.82
CA VAL A 132 -13.31 -7.88 10.75
C VAL A 132 -14.48 -7.00 11.20
N PHE A 133 -15.43 -6.74 10.32
CA PHE A 133 -16.63 -5.93 10.63
C PHE A 133 -17.58 -6.62 11.62
N VAL A 134 -17.79 -7.93 11.47
CA VAL A 134 -18.73 -8.69 12.31
C VAL A 134 -18.08 -9.13 13.61
N LEU A 135 -16.79 -9.45 13.57
CA LEU A 135 -16.04 -9.97 14.73
C LEU A 135 -15.14 -8.90 15.38
N ASP A 136 -15.47 -7.62 15.22
CA ASP A 136 -14.73 -6.47 15.76
C ASP A 136 -14.41 -6.64 17.27
N SER A 137 -15.44 -6.86 18.09
CA SER A 137 -15.30 -7.01 19.54
C SER A 137 -14.62 -8.33 19.94
N PRO A 138 -14.98 -9.49 19.39
CA PRO A 138 -14.21 -10.72 19.61
C PRO A 138 -12.74 -10.60 19.25
N ILE A 139 -12.42 -10.03 18.08
CA ILE A 139 -11.04 -9.86 17.62
C ILE A 139 -10.27 -8.91 18.55
N SER A 140 -10.86 -7.77 18.91
CA SER A 140 -10.21 -6.80 19.80
C SER A 140 -9.95 -7.38 21.20
N THR A 141 -10.87 -8.19 21.70
CA THR A 141 -10.71 -8.84 23.00
C THR A 141 -9.66 -9.96 22.95
N MET A 142 -9.70 -10.82 21.93
CA MET A 142 -8.76 -11.95 21.81
C MET A 142 -7.32 -11.51 21.55
N ILE A 143 -7.13 -10.50 20.70
CA ILE A 143 -5.77 -10.08 20.28
C ILE A 143 -5.19 -9.05 21.24
N TYR A 144 -6.00 -8.08 21.66
CA TYR A 144 -5.52 -6.91 22.41
C TYR A 144 -6.04 -6.85 23.84
N ASN A 145 -6.90 -7.78 24.25
CA ASN A 145 -7.61 -7.75 25.55
C ASN A 145 -8.30 -6.40 25.83
N ALA A 146 -8.80 -5.75 24.77
CA ALA A 146 -9.36 -4.40 24.79
C ALA A 146 -10.69 -4.33 24.04
N THR A 147 -11.79 -4.67 24.71
CA THR A 147 -13.15 -4.66 24.12
C THR A 147 -13.55 -3.28 23.59
N ALA A 148 -13.06 -2.20 24.23
CA ALA A 148 -13.33 -0.84 23.85
C ALA A 148 -12.76 -0.43 22.46
N ALA A 149 -11.79 -1.17 21.94
CA ALA A 149 -11.24 -0.96 20.59
C ALA A 149 -12.15 -1.48 19.46
N GLY A 150 -13.12 -2.35 19.76
CA GLY A 150 -14.03 -2.95 18.77
C GLY A 150 -14.67 -1.95 17.84
N PRO A 151 -15.38 -0.91 18.31
CA PRO A 151 -16.03 0.09 17.45
C PRO A 151 -15.05 0.78 16.48
N THR A 152 -13.83 1.07 16.94
CA THR A 152 -12.79 1.66 16.09
C THR A 152 -12.37 0.72 14.97
N ILE A 153 -12.14 -0.57 15.29
CA ILE A 153 -11.81 -1.63 14.34
C ILE A 153 -12.94 -1.78 13.31
N ARG A 154 -14.18 -1.79 13.77
CA ARG A 154 -15.37 -1.94 12.93
C ARG A 154 -15.47 -0.82 11.88
N VAL A 155 -15.37 0.43 12.30
CA VAL A 155 -15.43 1.57 11.37
C VAL A 155 -14.28 1.52 10.37
N LEU A 156 -13.07 1.24 10.86
CA LEU A 156 -11.88 1.21 10.03
C LEU A 156 -11.83 0.01 9.08
N SER A 157 -12.54 -1.09 9.37
CA SER A 157 -12.60 -2.28 8.51
C SER A 157 -13.06 -1.98 7.09
N THR A 158 -13.89 -0.94 6.89
CA THR A 158 -14.32 -0.47 5.57
C THR A 158 -13.12 -0.07 4.69
N SER A 159 -12.04 0.37 5.31
CA SER A 159 -10.79 0.70 4.60
C SER A 159 -10.13 -0.52 3.93
N ILE A 160 -10.43 -1.74 4.37
CA ILE A 160 -9.88 -2.97 3.74
C ILE A 160 -10.30 -3.05 2.27
N VAL A 161 -11.58 -2.80 1.99
CA VAL A 161 -12.10 -2.84 0.61
C VAL A 161 -11.56 -1.66 -0.20
N LEU A 162 -11.55 -0.46 0.38
CA LEU A 162 -11.05 0.74 -0.29
C LEU A 162 -9.57 0.64 -0.63
N LEU A 163 -8.75 0.14 0.31
CA LEU A 163 -7.33 -0.08 0.09
C LEU A 163 -7.08 -1.19 -0.93
N GLY A 164 -7.92 -2.24 -0.94
CA GLY A 164 -7.85 -3.29 -1.95
C GLY A 164 -8.08 -2.74 -3.37
N ILE A 165 -9.01 -1.83 -3.55
CA ILE A 165 -9.28 -1.20 -4.86
C ILE A 165 -8.15 -0.23 -5.25
N HIS A 166 -7.55 0.44 -4.27
CA HIS A 166 -6.50 1.43 -4.49
C HIS A 166 -5.17 0.80 -4.95
N GLN A 167 -4.88 -0.45 -4.58
CA GLN A 167 -3.65 -1.16 -4.92
C GLN A 167 -3.62 -1.63 -6.38
#